data_eb7a563bbe2b9a41190a6c71808165cc
#
_entry.id   eb7a563bbe2b9a41190a6c71808165cc
#
_cell.length_a   1.000
_cell.length_b   1.000
_cell.length_c   1.000
_cell.angle_alpha   90.00
_cell.angle_beta   90.00
_cell.angle_gamma   90.00
#
_symmetry.space_group_name_H-M   'P 1'
#
loop_
_entity.id
_entity.type
_entity.pdbx_description
1 polymer ?
#
loop_
_entity_poly.entity_id
_entity_poly.type
_entity_poly.pdbx_seq_one_letter_code
_entity_poly.pdbx_strand_id
1 'polypeptide(L)'
;TTDGKLIEEHFGHTTENGELSLAHMIAPAGWSEPFQTPKFDEYTYIIRGKKQINIDGELITLEAGQSIKISKGAKIKYSNPFDTECEYIAVCLPAFSIGLVNREEDEKI
;
A
#
# COMPACT_ATOMS: atom_id res chain seq x y z
N THR A 1 -10.14 3.83 7.15
CA THR A 1 -10.85 3.10 6.10
C THR A 1 -11.80 2.08 6.72
N THR A 2 -12.66 1.52 5.92
CA THR A 2 -13.65 0.56 6.43
C THR A 2 -13.03 -0.78 6.82
N ASP A 3 -11.80 -1.06 6.37
CA ASP A 3 -11.12 -2.31 6.70
C ASP A 3 -10.22 -2.17 7.94
N GLY A 4 -10.32 -1.07 8.65
CA GLY A 4 -9.54 -0.86 9.88
C GLY A 4 -8.17 -0.28 9.67
N LYS A 5 -7.76 -0.06 8.44
CA LYS A 5 -6.45 0.55 8.19
C LYS A 5 -6.53 2.05 8.42
N LEU A 6 -5.55 2.62 9.10
CA LEU A 6 -5.49 4.05 9.34
C LEU A 6 -4.57 4.68 8.32
N ILE A 7 -5.02 5.76 7.68
CA ILE A 7 -4.28 6.45 6.64
C ILE A 7 -4.24 7.93 6.93
N GLU A 8 -3.03 8.50 6.94
CA GLU A 8 -2.85 9.92 7.11
C GLU A 8 -2.07 10.43 5.90
N GLU A 9 -2.71 11.15 5.00
CA GLU A 9 -2.07 11.63 3.80
C GLU A 9 -1.43 12.99 4.06
N HIS A 10 -0.15 13.11 3.84
CA HIS A 10 0.57 14.34 4.09
C HIS A 10 0.74 15.17 2.83
N PHE A 11 0.96 14.53 1.68
CA PHE A 11 1.00 15.20 0.40
C PHE A 11 0.17 14.37 -0.56
N GLY A 12 -0.51 14.97 -1.48
CA GLY A 12 -1.23 14.18 -2.42
C GLY A 12 -2.26 14.93 -3.22
N HIS A 13 -3.19 14.13 -3.75
CA HIS A 13 -4.18 14.60 -4.68
C HIS A 13 -5.04 15.71 -4.11
N THR A 14 -5.31 15.68 -2.82
CA THR A 14 -6.21 16.65 -2.20
C THR A 14 -5.49 17.82 -1.56
N THR A 15 -4.16 17.74 -1.38
CA THR A 15 -3.45 18.78 -0.64
C THR A 15 -2.46 19.55 -1.50
N GLU A 16 -2.07 19.01 -2.65
CA GLU A 16 -1.08 19.62 -3.49
C GLU A 16 -1.50 19.51 -4.94
N ASN A 17 -0.61 19.68 -5.86
CA ASN A 17 -0.93 19.64 -7.26
C ASN A 17 -1.04 18.21 -7.81
N GLY A 18 -0.86 17.20 -7.00
CA GLY A 18 -1.05 15.84 -7.46
C GLY A 18 0.16 15.16 -8.06
N GLU A 19 1.35 15.74 -7.96
CA GLU A 19 2.53 15.12 -8.53
C GLU A 19 2.93 13.86 -7.79
N LEU A 20 2.79 13.84 -6.47
CA LEU A 20 3.04 12.64 -5.71
C LEU A 20 2.17 12.63 -4.45
N SER A 21 2.02 11.47 -3.86
CA SER A 21 1.37 11.39 -2.57
C SER A 21 2.31 10.74 -1.57
N LEU A 22 2.21 11.16 -0.31
CA LEU A 22 2.93 10.54 0.79
C LEU A 22 1.95 10.33 1.91
N ALA A 23 1.82 9.10 2.36
CA ALA A 23 0.87 8.75 3.40
C ALA A 23 1.54 7.92 4.48
N HIS A 24 1.15 8.15 5.73
CA HIS A 24 1.56 7.36 6.88
C HIS A 24 0.40 6.44 7.18
N MET A 25 0.67 5.15 7.31
CA MET A 25 -0.40 4.17 7.42
C MET A 25 -0.12 3.17 8.52
N ILE A 26 -1.20 2.65 9.10
CA ILE A 26 -1.12 1.57 10.07
C ILE A 26 -2.12 0.52 9.64
N ALA A 27 -1.63 -0.66 9.32
CA ALA A 27 -2.48 -1.79 8.93
C ALA A 27 -2.62 -2.72 10.13
N PRO A 28 -3.85 -3.06 10.53
CA PRO A 28 -4.04 -3.92 11.68
C PRO A 28 -3.60 -5.36 11.40
N ALA A 29 -3.39 -6.11 12.46
CA ALA A 29 -3.10 -7.53 12.33
C ALA A 29 -4.22 -8.22 11.54
N GLY A 30 -3.85 -9.10 10.63
CA GLY A 30 -4.84 -9.84 9.83
C GLY A 30 -5.39 -9.08 8.65
N TRP A 31 -4.95 -7.83 8.42
CA TRP A 31 -5.47 -7.03 7.33
C TRP A 31 -4.97 -7.50 5.97
N SER A 32 -5.83 -7.39 4.97
CA SER A 32 -5.40 -7.58 3.58
C SER A 32 -6.34 -6.79 2.69
N GLU A 33 -5.90 -6.54 1.46
CA GLU A 33 -6.74 -5.88 0.48
C GLU A 33 -6.70 -6.66 -0.82
N PRO A 34 -7.61 -6.38 -1.75
CA PRO A 34 -7.64 -7.11 -3.02
C PRO A 34 -6.39 -6.88 -3.86
N PHE A 35 -6.15 -7.73 -4.83
CA PHE A 35 -5.09 -7.49 -5.79
C PHE A 35 -5.37 -6.19 -6.55
N GLN A 36 -4.32 -5.53 -6.96
CA GLN A 36 -4.43 -4.29 -7.72
C GLN A 36 -3.27 -4.21 -8.71
N THR A 37 -3.44 -3.45 -9.77
CA THR A 37 -2.39 -3.23 -10.76
C THR A 37 -2.27 -1.72 -10.94
N PRO A 38 -1.57 -1.05 -10.02
CA PRO A 38 -1.56 0.41 -10.00
C PRO A 38 -0.86 1.02 -11.19
N LYS A 39 -1.29 2.21 -11.58
CA LYS A 39 -0.65 2.99 -12.62
C LYS A 39 0.27 4.06 -12.01
N PHE A 40 0.83 3.76 -10.86
CA PHE A 40 1.81 4.62 -10.20
C PHE A 40 2.93 3.75 -9.65
N ASP A 41 4.11 4.34 -9.50
CA ASP A 41 5.19 3.69 -8.79
C ASP A 41 4.97 3.91 -7.31
N GLU A 42 5.23 2.91 -6.50
CA GLU A 42 5.03 3.03 -5.06
C GLU A 42 6.31 2.70 -4.33
N TYR A 43 6.66 3.55 -3.36
CA TYR A 43 7.82 3.35 -2.51
C TYR A 43 7.30 3.18 -1.10
N THR A 44 7.66 2.08 -0.44
CA THR A 44 7.17 1.78 0.90
C THR A 44 8.34 1.60 1.85
N TYR A 45 8.24 2.20 3.05
CA TYR A 45 9.23 2.04 4.10
C TYR A 45 8.52 1.59 5.36
N ILE A 46 8.97 0.47 5.97
CA ILE A 46 8.33 -0.09 7.16
C ILE A 46 8.95 0.53 8.40
N ILE A 47 8.13 1.15 9.24
CA ILE A 47 8.57 1.75 10.48
C ILE A 47 8.57 0.71 11.59
N ARG A 48 7.52 -0.09 11.71
CA ARG A 48 7.46 -1.17 12.70
C ARG A 48 6.52 -2.26 12.21
N GLY A 49 6.73 -3.46 12.70
CA GLY A 49 5.95 -4.61 12.30
C GLY A 49 6.47 -5.19 11.00
N LYS A 50 5.62 -5.97 10.33
CA LYS A 50 5.96 -6.62 9.09
C LYS A 50 4.83 -6.47 8.10
N LYS A 51 5.14 -6.48 6.83
CA LYS A 51 4.14 -6.38 5.78
C LYS A 51 4.49 -7.39 4.70
N GLN A 52 3.49 -8.11 4.22
CA GLN A 52 3.69 -9.08 3.19
C GLN A 52 3.16 -8.53 1.87
N ILE A 53 3.89 -8.74 0.79
CA ILE A 53 3.50 -8.24 -0.53
C ILE A 53 3.63 -9.38 -1.52
N ASN A 54 2.55 -9.62 -2.27
CA ASN A 54 2.60 -10.54 -3.38
C ASN A 54 2.80 -9.68 -4.63
N ILE A 55 3.92 -9.86 -5.33
CA ILE A 55 4.22 -9.10 -6.53
C ILE A 55 4.34 -10.07 -7.67
N ASP A 56 3.37 -10.04 -8.59
CA ASP A 56 3.34 -10.91 -9.76
C ASP A 56 3.54 -12.37 -9.37
N GLY A 57 2.95 -12.77 -8.25
CA GLY A 57 3.02 -14.16 -7.78
C GLY A 57 4.15 -14.45 -6.81
N GLU A 58 5.07 -13.52 -6.62
CA GLU A 58 6.18 -13.74 -5.70
C GLU A 58 5.88 -13.09 -4.36
N LEU A 59 6.02 -13.86 -3.29
CA LEU A 59 5.67 -13.39 -1.96
C LEU A 59 6.90 -12.86 -1.25
N ILE A 60 6.83 -11.62 -0.79
CA ILE A 60 7.93 -10.93 -0.12
C ILE A 60 7.47 -10.42 1.22
N THR A 61 8.30 -10.55 2.25
CA THR A 61 8.00 -9.99 3.57
C THR A 61 8.99 -8.86 3.86
N LEU A 62 8.47 -7.68 4.16
CA LEU A 62 9.28 -6.54 4.58
C LEU A 62 9.18 -6.40 6.08
N GLU A 63 10.30 -6.10 6.72
CA GLU A 63 10.35 -5.88 8.16
C GLU A 63 10.75 -4.45 8.46
N ALA A 64 10.65 -4.06 9.72
CA ALA A 64 10.98 -2.69 10.15
C ALA A 64 12.36 -2.29 9.65
N GLY A 65 12.47 -1.10 9.11
CA GLY A 65 13.71 -0.57 8.57
C GLY A 65 13.98 -0.93 7.12
N GLN A 66 13.10 -1.73 6.50
CA GLN A 66 13.27 -2.12 5.12
C GLN A 66 12.31 -1.35 4.21
N SER A 67 12.70 -1.20 2.96
CA SER A 67 11.89 -0.49 1.99
C SER A 67 11.90 -1.21 0.65
N ILE A 68 10.95 -0.88 -0.20
CA ILE A 68 10.87 -1.46 -1.53
C ILE A 68 10.26 -0.44 -2.48
N LYS A 69 10.67 -0.48 -3.73
CA LYS A 69 9.99 0.24 -4.79
C LYS A 69 9.29 -0.78 -5.67
N ILE A 70 8.00 -0.55 -5.91
CA ILE A 70 7.22 -1.39 -6.81
C ILE A 70 6.81 -0.53 -7.99
N SER A 71 7.24 -0.92 -9.18
CA SER A 71 6.97 -0.15 -10.39
C SER A 71 5.52 -0.32 -10.82
N LYS A 72 4.98 0.71 -11.45
CA LYS A 72 3.62 0.66 -11.97
C LYS A 72 3.47 -0.52 -12.92
N GLY A 73 2.28 -1.06 -12.97
CA GLY A 73 1.97 -2.18 -13.86
C GLY A 73 2.12 -3.54 -13.25
N ALA A 74 2.76 -3.66 -12.09
CA ALA A 74 2.86 -4.96 -11.42
C ALA A 74 1.53 -5.30 -10.75
N LYS A 75 1.18 -6.58 -10.74
CA LYS A 75 -0.03 -7.03 -10.04
C LYS A 75 0.37 -7.34 -8.61
N ILE A 76 -0.17 -6.61 -7.65
CA ILE A 76 0.27 -6.70 -6.27
C ILE A 76 -0.88 -6.88 -5.31
N LYS A 77 -0.57 -7.47 -4.17
CA LYS A 77 -1.52 -7.58 -3.07
C LYS A 77 -0.76 -7.37 -1.79
N TYR A 78 -1.19 -6.38 -0.99
CA TYR A 78 -0.60 -6.11 0.30
C TYR A 78 -1.40 -6.80 1.39
N SER A 79 -0.71 -7.31 2.40
CA SER A 79 -1.39 -7.92 3.54
C SER A 79 -0.53 -7.84 4.78
N ASN A 80 -1.16 -8.00 5.93
CA ASN A 80 -0.48 -8.12 7.21
C ASN A 80 -1.02 -9.39 7.87
N PRO A 81 -0.52 -10.56 7.49
CA PRO A 81 -1.03 -11.82 8.06
C PRO A 81 -0.44 -12.12 9.43
N PHE A 82 0.31 -11.18 9.99
CA PHE A 82 0.96 -11.38 11.27
C PHE A 82 0.07 -10.90 12.42
N ASP A 83 0.53 -11.07 13.64
CA ASP A 83 -0.31 -10.79 14.80
C ASP A 83 -0.05 -9.43 15.43
N THR A 84 0.69 -8.56 14.76
CA THR A 84 0.92 -7.20 15.25
C THR A 84 0.63 -6.22 14.12
N GLU A 85 0.39 -4.98 14.49
CA GLU A 85 0.17 -3.91 13.52
C GLU A 85 1.42 -3.65 12.70
N CYS A 86 1.25 -3.17 11.49
CA CYS A 86 2.35 -2.75 10.63
C CYS A 86 2.21 -1.25 10.38
N GLU A 87 3.21 -0.49 10.76
CA GLU A 87 3.24 0.95 10.53
C GLU A 87 4.23 1.25 9.43
N TYR A 88 3.81 2.03 8.44
CA TYR A 88 4.65 2.27 7.28
C TYR A 88 4.31 3.59 6.59
N ILE A 89 5.23 4.03 5.73
CA ILE A 89 5.02 5.19 4.89
C ILE A 89 5.02 4.72 3.44
N ALA A 90 4.08 5.23 2.66
CA ALA A 90 4.00 4.92 1.23
C ALA A 90 4.00 6.21 0.42
N VAL A 91 4.83 6.23 -0.62
CA VAL A 91 4.91 7.34 -1.56
C VAL A 91 4.51 6.83 -2.93
N CYS A 92 3.55 7.47 -3.56
CA CYS A 92 3.08 7.10 -4.90
C CYS A 92 3.39 8.21 -5.89
N LEU A 93 3.91 7.84 -7.06
CA LEU A 93 4.25 8.78 -8.11
C LEU A 93 3.72 8.23 -9.43
N PRO A 94 2.72 8.84 -10.05
CA PRO A 94 1.98 10.02 -9.60
C PRO A 94 1.16 9.75 -8.34
N ALA A 95 0.58 10.78 -7.81
CA ALA A 95 -0.14 10.68 -6.54
C ALA A 95 -1.23 9.61 -6.58
N PHE A 96 -1.42 8.94 -5.44
CA PHE A 96 -2.46 7.93 -5.33
C PHE A 96 -3.82 8.53 -5.63
N SER A 97 -4.64 7.82 -6.37
CA SER A 97 -6.04 8.11 -6.53
C SER A 97 -6.76 6.82 -6.85
N ILE A 98 -8.05 6.77 -6.58
CA ILE A 98 -8.84 5.57 -6.82
C ILE A 98 -8.79 5.17 -8.29
N GLY A 99 -8.80 6.15 -9.18
CA GLY A 99 -8.77 5.85 -10.61
C GLY A 99 -7.48 5.21 -11.08
N LEU A 100 -6.39 5.42 -10.36
CA LEU A 100 -5.09 4.89 -10.75
C LEU A 100 -4.74 3.58 -10.08
N VAL A 101 -5.41 3.21 -9.00
CA VAL A 101 -5.02 2.02 -8.26
C VAL A 101 -5.40 0.75 -9.01
N ASN A 102 -6.43 0.80 -9.82
CA ASN A 102 -6.83 -0.33 -10.65
C ASN A 102 -6.98 -1.60 -9.82
N ARG A 103 -7.78 -1.52 -8.76
CA ARG A 103 -7.96 -2.60 -7.82
C ARG A 103 -8.99 -3.58 -8.35
N GLU A 104 -8.74 -4.88 -8.18
CA GLU A 104 -9.69 -5.89 -8.57
C GLU A 104 -10.90 -5.84 -7.65
N GLU A 105 -12.06 -6.17 -8.20
CA GLU A 105 -13.22 -6.17 -7.39
C GLU A 105 -13.18 -7.28 -6.39
N ASP A 106 -13.73 -7.02 -5.22
CA ASP A 106 -13.89 -8.07 -4.29
C ASP A 106 -14.91 -9.00 -4.82
N GLU A 107 -14.78 -10.17 -4.48
CA GLU A 107 -15.64 -11.06 -4.93
C GLU A 107 -16.89 -10.99 -4.30
N LYS A 108 -17.26 -10.27 -3.78
CA LYS A 108 -18.30 -10.10 -3.15
C LYS A 108 -19.37 -10.58 -3.67
N ILE A 109 -19.45 -10.76 -4.14
CA ILE A 109 -20.40 -11.05 -4.60
C ILE A 109 -21.10 -11.55 -4.38
#